data_681bfdf9e29e5cb4385273768a21567c
#
_entry.id   681bfdf9e29e5cb4385273768a21567c
#
_cell.length_a   1.000
_cell.length_b   1.000
_cell.length_c   1.000
_cell.angle_alpha   90.00
_cell.angle_beta   90.00
_cell.angle_gamma   90.00
#
_symmetry.space_group_name_H-M   'P 1'
#
loop_
_entity.id
_entity.type
_entity.pdbx_description
1 polymer ?
#
loop_
_entity_poly.entity_id
_entity_poly.type
_entity_poly.pdbx_seq_one_letter_code
_entity_poly.pdbx_strand_id
1 'polypeptide(L)'
;FVKEGTSTNSSIGNYFSTMLDQSMNWKDAEKLCSQWGGHFALKGVMSVDDAKKAVYIGCTGIMVSNHGGRQLDGSRSPFDQLAEIVDAVGDKLDVICEGGIHRGTHMLKALSLGAKACSGGRLYLYALAAAGQAGVERALELYKAELVRDMKLMGCTKISDLNRNNLRFRR
;
A
#
# COMPACT_ATOMS: atom_id res chain seq x y z
N PHE A 1 -2.82 3.77 24.75
CA PHE A 1 -3.02 3.92 26.20
C PHE A 1 -3.62 5.29 26.49
N VAL A 2 -4.93 5.40 26.55
CA VAL A 2 -5.64 6.65 26.92
C VAL A 2 -5.89 6.57 28.42
N LYS A 3 -5.43 7.58 29.19
CA LYS A 3 -5.75 7.69 30.61
C LYS A 3 -7.25 7.90 30.79
N GLU A 4 -7.87 7.15 31.70
CA GLU A 4 -9.25 7.34 32.10
C GLU A 4 -9.48 8.81 32.53
N GLY A 5 -10.54 9.42 32.00
CA GLY A 5 -10.97 10.79 32.38
C GLY A 5 -10.64 11.92 31.40
N THR A 6 -10.01 11.64 30.24
CA THR A 6 -9.83 12.66 29.19
C THR A 6 -10.93 12.56 28.12
N SER A 7 -11.53 13.69 27.76
CA SER A 7 -12.50 13.72 26.64
C SER A 7 -11.80 13.24 25.36
N THR A 8 -12.22 12.09 24.85
CA THR A 8 -11.45 11.26 23.92
C THR A 8 -11.13 11.92 22.57
N ASN A 9 -11.96 12.83 22.09
CA ASN A 9 -11.79 13.37 20.73
C ASN A 9 -10.78 14.53 20.63
N SER A 10 -10.70 15.40 21.63
CA SER A 10 -9.72 16.50 21.63
C SER A 10 -8.32 16.03 22.04
N SER A 11 -8.21 14.97 22.85
CA SER A 11 -6.92 14.45 23.33
C SER A 11 -6.18 13.62 22.28
N ILE A 12 -6.89 12.86 21.43
CA ILE A 12 -6.30 12.07 20.34
C ILE A 12 -5.77 13.00 19.24
N GLY A 13 -6.54 14.01 18.83
CA GLY A 13 -6.09 15.01 17.86
C GLY A 13 -4.86 15.78 18.32
N ASN A 14 -4.88 16.26 19.56
CA ASN A 14 -3.73 16.95 20.18
C ASN A 14 -2.53 16.02 20.35
N TYR A 15 -2.73 14.76 20.73
CA TYR A 15 -1.65 13.78 20.84
C TYR A 15 -0.95 13.60 19.48
N PHE A 16 -1.69 13.36 18.42
CA PHE A 16 -1.08 13.21 17.08
C PHE A 16 -0.40 14.47 16.58
N SER A 17 -0.97 15.67 16.82
CA SER A 17 -0.36 16.93 16.40
C SER A 17 0.91 17.27 17.16
N THR A 18 1.07 16.79 18.39
CA THR A 18 2.24 17.07 19.23
C THR A 18 3.33 15.99 19.17
N MET A 19 2.94 14.74 18.82
CA MET A 19 3.86 13.59 18.82
C MET A 19 4.43 13.24 17.44
N LEU A 20 3.83 13.74 16.36
CA LEU A 20 4.36 13.56 15.02
C LEU A 20 5.42 14.61 14.72
N ASP A 21 6.64 14.16 14.41
CA ASP A 21 7.69 15.04 13.92
C ASP A 21 7.38 15.46 12.47
N GLN A 22 7.01 16.73 12.31
CA GLN A 22 6.71 17.33 11.01
C GLN A 22 7.96 17.81 10.26
N SER A 23 9.15 17.73 10.86
CA SER A 23 10.41 18.14 10.28
C SER A 23 11.12 17.02 9.50
N MET A 24 10.62 15.77 9.57
CA MET A 24 11.21 14.62 8.89
C MET A 24 11.39 14.89 7.39
N ASN A 25 12.57 14.59 6.90
CA ASN A 25 12.98 14.85 5.53
C ASN A 25 13.78 13.66 4.94
N TRP A 26 14.20 13.77 3.69
CA TRP A 26 14.92 12.69 2.99
C TRP A 26 16.25 12.31 3.61
N LYS A 27 16.96 13.23 4.31
CA LYS A 27 18.20 12.90 5.03
C LYS A 27 17.91 12.00 6.23
N ASP A 28 16.78 12.22 6.89
CA ASP A 28 16.37 11.37 8.01
C ASP A 28 15.98 9.97 7.51
N ALA A 29 15.26 9.89 6.37
CA ALA A 29 14.93 8.61 5.74
C ALA A 29 16.19 7.84 5.31
N GLU A 30 17.20 8.51 4.71
CA GLU A 30 18.49 7.94 4.34
C GLU A 30 19.25 7.41 5.56
N LYS A 31 19.29 8.19 6.64
CA LYS A 31 19.90 7.77 7.91
C LYS A 31 19.22 6.53 8.48
N LEU A 32 17.90 6.49 8.51
CA LEU A 32 17.13 5.34 9.02
C LEU A 32 17.37 4.10 8.14
N CYS A 33 17.35 4.25 6.82
CA CYS A 33 17.63 3.18 5.88
C CYS A 33 19.04 2.59 6.10
N SER A 34 20.04 3.46 6.23
CA SER A 34 21.43 3.07 6.51
C SER A 34 21.61 2.39 7.87
N GLN A 35 20.96 2.91 8.92
CA GLN A 35 21.02 2.34 10.27
C GLN A 35 20.33 0.97 10.34
N TRP A 36 19.25 0.77 9.59
CA TRP A 36 18.55 -0.51 9.52
C TRP A 36 19.41 -1.60 8.90
N GLY A 37 20.15 -1.28 7.83
CA GLY A 37 21.13 -2.16 7.20
C GLY A 37 20.54 -3.41 6.52
N GLY A 38 19.24 -3.45 6.26
CA GLY A 38 18.53 -4.59 5.64
C GLY A 38 17.45 -4.12 4.68
N HIS A 39 16.46 -4.98 4.41
CA HIS A 39 15.32 -4.59 3.58
C HIS A 39 14.54 -3.44 4.24
N PHE A 40 14.42 -2.33 3.52
CA PHE A 40 13.77 -1.12 4.00
C PHE A 40 12.78 -0.60 2.97
N ALA A 41 11.56 -0.36 3.39
CA ALA A 41 10.50 0.14 2.53
C ALA A 41 9.91 1.44 3.08
N LEU A 42 9.72 2.43 2.20
CA LEU A 42 9.00 3.65 2.52
C LEU A 42 7.52 3.53 2.13
N LYS A 43 6.63 3.90 3.04
CA LYS A 43 5.19 3.94 2.81
C LYS A 43 4.72 5.38 2.57
N GLY A 44 3.74 5.54 1.68
CA GLY A 44 3.17 6.86 1.37
C GLY A 44 3.81 7.53 0.15
N VAL A 45 4.58 6.78 -0.63
CA VAL A 45 5.23 7.30 -1.84
C VAL A 45 4.18 7.39 -2.95
N MET A 46 3.86 8.63 -3.38
CA MET A 46 2.81 8.90 -4.36
C MET A 46 3.29 9.69 -5.58
N SER A 47 4.61 9.92 -5.72
CA SER A 47 5.18 10.57 -6.89
C SER A 47 6.36 9.78 -7.46
N VAL A 48 6.59 9.92 -8.77
CA VAL A 48 7.75 9.32 -9.45
C VAL A 48 9.05 9.89 -8.89
N ASP A 49 9.09 11.18 -8.57
CA ASP A 49 10.30 11.82 -8.03
C ASP A 49 10.66 11.29 -6.64
N ASP A 50 9.67 11.07 -5.77
CA ASP A 50 9.92 10.48 -4.47
C ASP A 50 10.27 8.99 -4.57
N ALA A 51 9.70 8.27 -5.52
CA ALA A 51 10.10 6.89 -5.81
C ALA A 51 11.57 6.80 -6.25
N LYS A 52 12.04 7.71 -7.10
CA LYS A 52 13.46 7.80 -7.50
C LYS A 52 14.36 8.16 -6.32
N LYS A 53 13.93 9.06 -5.43
CA LYS A 53 14.68 9.37 -4.20
C LYS A 53 14.76 8.15 -3.27
N ALA A 54 13.69 7.37 -3.15
CA ALA A 54 13.71 6.12 -2.37
C ALA A 54 14.77 5.14 -2.92
N VAL A 55 14.87 4.98 -4.24
CA VAL A 55 15.96 4.20 -4.87
C VAL A 55 17.33 4.77 -4.50
N TYR A 56 17.48 6.10 -4.61
CA TYR A 56 18.77 6.76 -4.37
C TYR A 56 19.29 6.56 -2.94
N ILE A 57 18.41 6.59 -1.94
CA ILE A 57 18.79 6.39 -0.53
C ILE A 57 18.91 4.90 -0.14
N GLY A 58 18.77 3.97 -1.08
CA GLY A 58 18.97 2.53 -0.87
C GLY A 58 17.76 1.76 -0.36
N CYS A 59 16.55 2.30 -0.49
CA CYS A 59 15.34 1.51 -0.21
C CYS A 59 15.25 0.29 -1.13
N THR A 60 14.80 -0.83 -0.58
CA THR A 60 14.54 -2.07 -1.33
C THR A 60 13.10 -2.21 -1.76
N GLY A 61 12.22 -1.36 -1.23
CA GLY A 61 10.80 -1.33 -1.58
C GLY A 61 10.14 0.01 -1.30
N ILE A 62 9.00 0.23 -1.93
CA ILE A 62 8.09 1.34 -1.63
C ILE A 62 6.66 0.85 -1.60
N MET A 63 5.86 1.50 -0.78
CA MET A 63 4.41 1.29 -0.78
C MET A 63 3.73 2.55 -1.32
N VAL A 64 3.16 2.42 -2.52
CA VAL A 64 2.35 3.45 -3.17
C VAL A 64 1.04 3.52 -2.41
N SER A 65 0.85 4.59 -1.65
CA SER A 65 -0.23 4.71 -0.67
C SER A 65 -0.57 6.17 -0.39
N ASN A 66 -1.84 6.52 -0.47
CA ASN A 66 -2.38 7.80 0.00
C ASN A 66 -2.98 7.68 1.42
N HIS A 67 -2.56 6.66 2.19
CA HIS A 67 -3.07 6.38 3.53
C HIS A 67 -4.60 6.15 3.58
N GLY A 68 -5.17 5.56 2.52
CA GLY A 68 -6.61 5.33 2.39
C GLY A 68 -7.44 6.61 2.24
N GLY A 69 -6.85 7.69 1.73
CA GLY A 69 -7.48 8.99 1.57
C GLY A 69 -7.73 9.74 2.89
N ARG A 70 -7.02 9.37 3.97
CA ARG A 70 -7.28 9.91 5.33
C ARG A 70 -6.35 11.06 5.72
N GLN A 71 -5.36 11.39 4.89
CA GLN A 71 -4.40 12.46 5.16
C GLN A 71 -4.67 13.65 4.23
N LEU A 72 -4.05 13.67 3.06
CA LEU A 72 -4.26 14.73 2.08
C LEU A 72 -5.56 14.49 1.31
N ASP A 73 -6.52 15.41 1.46
CA ASP A 73 -7.74 15.41 0.66
C ASP A 73 -7.44 15.72 -0.81
N GLY A 74 -8.18 15.08 -1.72
CA GLY A 74 -7.96 15.22 -3.16
C GLY A 74 -6.69 14.54 -3.69
N SER A 75 -5.97 13.79 -2.86
CA SER A 75 -4.83 12.99 -3.31
C SER A 75 -5.26 11.94 -4.34
N ARG A 76 -4.45 11.79 -5.41
CA ARG A 76 -4.65 10.76 -6.44
C ARG A 76 -4.76 9.37 -5.83
N SER A 77 -5.54 8.47 -6.45
CA SER A 77 -5.59 7.09 -5.96
C SER A 77 -4.25 6.38 -6.17
N PRO A 78 -3.82 5.51 -5.24
CA PRO A 78 -2.60 4.73 -5.41
C PRO A 78 -2.61 3.88 -6.68
N PHE A 79 -3.76 3.34 -7.05
CA PHE A 79 -3.90 2.54 -8.27
C PHE A 79 -3.65 3.38 -9.54
N ASP A 80 -4.15 4.62 -9.60
CA ASP A 80 -3.95 5.50 -10.75
C ASP A 80 -2.50 6.00 -10.86
N GLN A 81 -1.78 6.04 -9.73
CA GLN A 81 -0.36 6.44 -9.68
C GLN A 81 0.59 5.27 -9.95
N LEU A 82 0.12 4.02 -9.74
CA LEU A 82 0.95 2.83 -9.72
C LEU A 82 1.75 2.62 -11.02
N ALA A 83 1.11 2.76 -12.18
CA ALA A 83 1.74 2.49 -13.46
C ALA A 83 2.97 3.38 -13.70
N GLU A 84 2.84 4.69 -13.44
CA GLU A 84 3.92 5.66 -13.62
C GLU A 84 5.11 5.38 -12.70
N ILE A 85 4.84 4.96 -11.45
CA ILE A 85 5.87 4.60 -10.48
C ILE A 85 6.56 3.29 -10.87
N VAL A 86 5.80 2.27 -11.25
CA VAL A 86 6.38 0.99 -11.71
C VAL A 86 7.27 1.20 -12.93
N ASP A 87 6.86 2.03 -13.90
CA ASP A 87 7.67 2.34 -15.08
C ASP A 87 9.00 3.03 -14.73
N ALA A 88 8.99 3.83 -13.66
CA ALA A 88 10.18 4.58 -13.27
C ALA A 88 11.19 3.80 -12.42
N VAL A 89 10.71 2.87 -11.56
CA VAL A 89 11.55 2.26 -10.53
C VAL A 89 11.28 0.76 -10.28
N GLY A 90 10.32 0.15 -10.96
CA GLY A 90 9.91 -1.25 -10.72
C GLY A 90 10.96 -2.30 -11.03
N ASP A 91 12.02 -1.94 -11.75
CA ASP A 91 13.22 -2.74 -12.01
C ASP A 91 14.30 -2.60 -10.93
N LYS A 92 14.15 -1.64 -10.00
CA LYS A 92 15.17 -1.26 -8.99
C LYS A 92 14.78 -1.59 -7.57
N LEU A 93 13.48 -1.60 -7.29
CA LEU A 93 12.93 -1.90 -5.96
C LEU A 93 11.53 -2.52 -6.09
N ASP A 94 11.07 -3.15 -5.01
CA ASP A 94 9.73 -3.72 -4.96
C ASP A 94 8.68 -2.64 -4.77
N VAL A 95 7.69 -2.60 -5.66
CA VAL A 95 6.55 -1.68 -5.59
C VAL A 95 5.33 -2.40 -5.04
N ILE A 96 4.81 -1.94 -3.91
CA ILE A 96 3.60 -2.47 -3.27
C ILE A 96 2.46 -1.48 -3.48
N CYS A 97 1.30 -1.96 -3.94
CA CYS A 97 0.10 -1.13 -4.07
C CYS A 97 -0.74 -1.20 -2.79
N GLU A 98 -1.00 -0.07 -2.14
CA GLU A 98 -1.83 0.03 -0.93
C GLU A 98 -2.85 1.14 -1.06
N GLY A 99 -4.10 0.83 -0.81
CA GLY A 99 -5.24 1.74 -0.86
C GLY A 99 -6.31 1.31 -1.85
N GLY A 100 -7.56 1.21 -1.37
CA GLY A 100 -8.69 0.80 -2.18
C GLY A 100 -8.71 -0.70 -2.54
N ILE A 101 -7.83 -1.51 -1.99
CA ILE A 101 -7.80 -2.96 -2.23
C ILE A 101 -8.88 -3.63 -1.36
N HIS A 102 -10.01 -3.97 -1.98
CA HIS A 102 -11.17 -4.59 -1.33
C HIS A 102 -11.65 -5.87 -2.02
N ARG A 103 -11.05 -6.26 -3.14
CA ARG A 103 -11.45 -7.40 -3.96
C ARG A 103 -10.22 -8.12 -4.52
N GLY A 104 -10.34 -9.42 -4.80
CA GLY A 104 -9.33 -10.17 -5.54
C GLY A 104 -9.04 -9.59 -6.92
N THR A 105 -10.07 -9.07 -7.61
CA THR A 105 -9.91 -8.34 -8.88
C THR A 105 -9.08 -7.06 -8.75
N HIS A 106 -9.12 -6.36 -7.62
CA HIS A 106 -8.26 -5.19 -7.39
C HIS A 106 -6.80 -5.61 -7.29
N MET A 107 -6.52 -6.72 -6.58
CA MET A 107 -5.16 -7.30 -6.50
C MET A 107 -4.67 -7.72 -7.89
N LEU A 108 -5.49 -8.44 -8.65
CA LEU A 108 -5.16 -8.86 -10.00
C LEU A 108 -4.77 -7.67 -10.89
N LYS A 109 -5.53 -6.60 -10.85
CA LYS A 109 -5.24 -5.39 -11.63
C LYS A 109 -3.92 -4.72 -11.21
N ALA A 110 -3.66 -4.59 -9.90
CA ALA A 110 -2.42 -4.00 -9.41
C ALA A 110 -1.19 -4.87 -9.75
N LEU A 111 -1.30 -6.19 -9.61
CA LEU A 111 -0.25 -7.14 -10.01
C LEU A 111 -0.01 -7.09 -11.53
N SER A 112 -1.07 -6.98 -12.34
CA SER A 112 -0.96 -6.82 -13.79
C SER A 112 -0.27 -5.51 -14.20
N LEU A 113 -0.34 -4.47 -13.38
CA LEU A 113 0.41 -3.22 -13.57
C LEU A 113 1.89 -3.32 -13.18
N GLY A 114 2.29 -4.41 -12.52
CA GLY A 114 3.67 -4.65 -12.11
C GLY A 114 3.94 -4.45 -10.62
N ALA A 115 2.91 -4.28 -9.80
CA ALA A 115 3.10 -4.36 -8.35
C ALA A 115 3.59 -5.75 -7.94
N LYS A 116 4.52 -5.82 -6.99
CA LYS A 116 5.00 -7.09 -6.43
C LYS A 116 4.04 -7.68 -5.41
N ALA A 117 3.31 -6.81 -4.71
CA ALA A 117 2.33 -7.17 -3.71
C ALA A 117 1.23 -6.11 -3.60
N CYS A 118 0.15 -6.47 -2.91
CA CYS A 118 -0.90 -5.55 -2.52
C CYS A 118 -1.06 -5.56 -1.01
N SER A 119 -1.43 -4.42 -0.45
CA SER A 119 -1.75 -4.25 0.96
C SER A 119 -3.15 -3.69 1.11
N GLY A 120 -3.88 -4.13 2.13
CA GLY A 120 -5.22 -3.66 2.42
C GLY A 120 -5.36 -3.32 3.91
N GLY A 121 -5.84 -2.12 4.21
CA GLY A 121 -6.08 -1.68 5.58
C GLY A 121 -7.49 -2.02 6.08
N ARG A 122 -8.49 -1.24 5.65
CA ARG A 122 -9.89 -1.42 6.06
C ARG A 122 -10.48 -2.78 5.72
N LEU A 123 -9.92 -3.45 4.73
CA LEU A 123 -10.27 -4.81 4.34
C LEU A 123 -10.27 -5.78 5.54
N TYR A 124 -9.15 -5.89 6.23
CA TYR A 124 -9.05 -6.79 7.38
C TYR A 124 -9.56 -6.17 8.67
N LEU A 125 -9.55 -4.82 8.81
CA LEU A 125 -10.08 -4.14 9.98
C LEU A 125 -11.57 -4.39 10.16
N TYR A 126 -12.36 -4.33 9.09
CA TYR A 126 -13.79 -4.64 9.16
C TYR A 126 -14.04 -6.11 9.47
N ALA A 127 -13.26 -7.01 8.90
CA ALA A 127 -13.33 -8.43 9.19
C ALA A 127 -12.95 -8.74 10.65
N LEU A 128 -11.90 -8.08 11.16
CA LEU A 128 -11.48 -8.18 12.56
C LEU A 128 -12.58 -7.67 13.51
N ALA A 129 -13.17 -6.53 13.20
CA ALA A 129 -14.26 -5.96 14.00
C ALA A 129 -15.51 -6.83 14.00
N ALA A 130 -15.80 -7.51 12.88
CA ALA A 130 -16.99 -8.35 12.75
C ALA A 130 -16.86 -9.70 13.48
N ALA A 131 -15.70 -10.37 13.43
CA ALA A 131 -15.54 -11.73 13.93
C ALA A 131 -14.11 -12.06 14.39
N GLY A 132 -13.33 -11.09 14.83
CA GLY A 132 -11.98 -11.33 15.34
C GLY A 132 -11.07 -12.04 14.33
N GLN A 133 -10.25 -12.94 14.83
CA GLN A 133 -9.32 -13.73 13.99
C GLN A 133 -10.05 -14.49 12.89
N ALA A 134 -11.14 -15.19 13.21
CA ALA A 134 -11.91 -15.96 12.23
C ALA A 134 -12.45 -15.10 11.08
N GLY A 135 -12.84 -13.85 11.38
CA GLY A 135 -13.23 -12.87 10.38
C GLY A 135 -12.09 -12.54 9.41
N VAL A 136 -10.90 -12.29 9.93
CA VAL A 136 -9.71 -11.99 9.11
C VAL A 136 -9.33 -13.18 8.24
N GLU A 137 -9.27 -14.38 8.81
CA GLU A 137 -9.00 -15.62 8.07
C GLU A 137 -10.00 -15.80 6.92
N ARG A 138 -11.30 -15.64 7.21
CA ARG A 138 -12.35 -15.74 6.20
C ARG A 138 -12.22 -14.68 5.09
N ALA A 139 -11.89 -13.45 5.45
CA ALA A 139 -11.67 -12.40 4.46
C ALA A 139 -10.51 -12.76 3.52
N LEU A 140 -9.37 -13.21 4.06
CA LEU A 140 -8.21 -13.62 3.26
C LEU A 140 -8.52 -14.82 2.35
N GLU A 141 -9.26 -15.82 2.83
CA GLU A 141 -9.74 -16.94 2.01
C GLU A 141 -10.59 -16.46 0.82
N LEU A 142 -11.55 -15.56 1.07
CA LEU A 142 -12.42 -15.01 0.02
C LEU A 142 -11.62 -14.25 -1.04
N TYR A 143 -10.64 -13.43 -0.63
CA TYR A 143 -9.76 -12.71 -1.55
C TYR A 143 -8.93 -13.66 -2.39
N LYS A 144 -8.34 -14.67 -1.76
CA LYS A 144 -7.56 -15.70 -2.47
C LYS A 144 -8.44 -16.46 -3.47
N ALA A 145 -9.63 -16.87 -3.05
CA ALA A 145 -10.57 -17.60 -3.91
C ALA A 145 -11.00 -16.75 -5.11
N GLU A 146 -11.27 -15.46 -4.91
CA GLU A 146 -11.61 -14.54 -5.98
C GLU A 146 -10.45 -14.35 -6.96
N LEU A 147 -9.24 -14.08 -6.46
CA LEU A 147 -8.05 -13.93 -7.29
C LEU A 147 -7.79 -15.17 -8.13
N VAL A 148 -7.82 -16.35 -7.52
CA VAL A 148 -7.59 -17.62 -8.22
C VAL A 148 -8.67 -17.89 -9.28
N ARG A 149 -9.94 -17.62 -8.99
CA ARG A 149 -11.04 -17.75 -9.95
C ARG A 149 -10.81 -16.82 -11.14
N ASP A 150 -10.47 -15.56 -10.88
CA ASP A 150 -10.32 -14.56 -11.94
C ASP A 150 -9.08 -14.87 -12.80
N MET A 151 -7.98 -15.35 -12.22
CA MET A 151 -6.82 -15.84 -12.95
C MET A 151 -7.19 -17.01 -13.87
N LYS A 152 -7.98 -17.98 -13.38
CA LYS A 152 -8.46 -19.10 -14.21
C LYS A 152 -9.29 -18.63 -15.39
N LEU A 153 -10.20 -17.67 -15.18
CA LEU A 153 -11.02 -17.09 -16.24
C LEU A 153 -10.20 -16.34 -17.30
N MET A 154 -9.03 -15.83 -16.92
CA MET A 154 -8.09 -15.16 -17.82
C MET A 154 -7.05 -16.09 -18.46
N GLY A 155 -7.05 -17.37 -18.11
CA GLY A 155 -6.05 -18.33 -18.59
C GLY A 155 -4.66 -18.15 -17.99
N CYS A 156 -4.56 -17.46 -16.81
CA CYS A 156 -3.30 -17.25 -16.10
C CYS A 156 -3.12 -18.37 -15.05
N THR A 157 -1.99 -19.09 -15.13
CA THR A 157 -1.70 -20.24 -14.24
C THR A 157 -0.87 -19.86 -13.02
N LYS A 158 -0.14 -18.75 -13.10
CA LYS A 158 0.72 -18.22 -12.03
C LYS A 158 0.70 -16.69 -12.04
N ILE A 159 1.09 -16.08 -10.93
CA ILE A 159 1.11 -14.62 -10.78
C ILE A 159 1.98 -13.94 -11.84
N SER A 160 3.10 -14.57 -12.24
CA SER A 160 3.99 -14.03 -13.28
C SER A 160 3.39 -14.01 -14.69
N ASP A 161 2.23 -14.61 -14.91
CA ASP A 161 1.50 -14.52 -16.18
C ASP A 161 0.70 -13.21 -16.27
N LEU A 162 0.46 -12.57 -15.12
CA LEU A 162 -0.24 -11.29 -15.06
C LEU A 162 0.64 -10.17 -15.61
N ASN A 163 0.11 -9.43 -16.56
CA ASN A 163 0.81 -8.33 -17.20
C ASN A 163 -0.19 -7.28 -17.74
N ARG A 164 0.30 -6.15 -18.23
CA ARG A 164 -0.54 -5.03 -18.69
C ARG A 164 -1.47 -5.38 -19.84
N ASN A 165 -1.20 -6.39 -20.65
CA ASN A 165 -2.07 -6.83 -21.73
C ASN A 165 -3.39 -7.42 -21.21
N ASN A 166 -3.43 -7.82 -19.93
CA ASN A 166 -4.65 -8.26 -19.24
C ASN A 166 -5.62 -7.10 -18.94
N LEU A 167 -5.18 -5.85 -19.09
CA LEU A 167 -5.93 -4.68 -18.68
C LEU A 167 -6.40 -3.84 -19.86
N ARG A 168 -7.53 -3.16 -19.68
CA ARG A 168 -8.00 -2.08 -20.55
C ARG A 168 -8.36 -0.89 -19.67
N PHE A 169 -7.73 0.24 -19.94
CA PHE A 169 -8.08 1.50 -19.30
C PHE A 169 -9.28 2.12 -19.99
N ARG A 170 -10.27 2.54 -19.21
CA ARG A 170 -11.34 3.37 -19.74
C ARG A 170 -10.78 4.78 -19.94
N ARG A 171 -11.01 5.32 -21.11
CA ARG A 171 -10.73 6.73 -21.41
C ARG A 171 -11.87 7.59 -20.88
#